data_1536735f28b118058e869ff08fbc6fb8
#
_entry.id   1536735f28b118058e869ff08fbc6fb8
#
_cell.length_a   1.000
_cell.length_b   1.000
_cell.length_c   1.000
_cell.angle_alpha   90.00
_cell.angle_beta   90.00
_cell.angle_gamma   90.00
#
_symmetry.space_group_name_H-M   'P 1'
#
loop_
_entity.id
_entity.type
_entity.pdbx_description
1 polymer ?
#
loop_
_entity_poly.entity_id
_entity_poly.type
_entity_poly.pdbx_seq_one_letter_code
_entity_poly.pdbx_strand_id
1 'polypeptide(L)'
;MIDNSQTPKISFCITCKNRLYQIKKTLPQNLEDNRRLQEIVEFVLVDFGSTDGLRKWISDNFKHEIRSGYLKYFYTEEMVYWHASIAKNTAHMLAQNDILVNLDCDNYTGSNGGW
;
A
#
# COMPACT_ATOMS: atom_id res chain seq x y z
N MET A 1 -9.77 27.98 -12.59
CA MET A 1 -8.77 27.01 -12.17
C MET A 1 -9.45 25.89 -11.40
N ILE A 2 -9.17 24.67 -11.77
CA ILE A 2 -9.75 23.53 -11.08
C ILE A 2 -8.99 23.34 -9.76
N ASP A 3 -9.74 23.32 -8.69
CA ASP A 3 -9.16 23.04 -7.37
C ASP A 3 -8.91 21.53 -7.25
N ASN A 4 -7.64 21.13 -7.10
CA ASN A 4 -7.27 19.73 -6.96
C ASN A 4 -7.88 19.08 -5.71
N SER A 5 -8.26 19.87 -4.72
CA SER A 5 -8.92 19.34 -3.53
C SER A 5 -10.31 18.77 -3.83
N GLN A 6 -10.89 19.10 -4.98
CA GLN A 6 -12.18 18.55 -5.41
C GLN A 6 -12.05 17.18 -6.07
N THR A 7 -10.84 16.79 -6.47
CA THR A 7 -10.62 15.47 -7.05
C THR A 7 -10.44 14.46 -5.93
N PRO A 8 -11.29 13.41 -5.85
CA PRO A 8 -11.11 12.38 -4.83
C PRO A 8 -9.74 11.72 -4.96
N LYS A 9 -9.08 11.52 -3.82
CA LYS A 9 -7.80 10.82 -3.77
C LYS A 9 -8.00 9.49 -3.07
N ILE A 10 -7.31 8.47 -3.55
CA ILE A 10 -7.49 7.09 -3.13
C ILE A 10 -6.23 6.58 -2.46
N SER A 11 -6.39 5.96 -1.28
CA SER A 11 -5.32 5.22 -0.62
C SER A 11 -5.67 3.74 -0.63
N PHE A 12 -4.84 2.95 -1.30
CA PHE A 12 -4.92 1.50 -1.22
C PHE A 12 -4.12 1.05 0.00
N CYS A 13 -4.82 0.51 1.00
CA CYS A 13 -4.24 0.15 2.28
C CYS A 13 -4.00 -1.36 2.31
N ILE A 14 -2.73 -1.76 2.38
CA ILE A 14 -2.31 -3.15 2.37
C ILE A 14 -1.68 -3.48 3.71
N THR A 15 -2.09 -4.57 4.32
CA THR A 15 -1.48 -5.07 5.55
C THR A 15 -0.81 -6.41 5.26
N CYS A 16 0.41 -6.60 5.76
CA CYS A 16 1.18 -7.80 5.49
C CYS A 16 1.80 -8.35 6.77
N LYS A 17 1.80 -9.68 6.85
CA LYS A 17 2.63 -10.40 7.81
C LYS A 17 3.01 -11.73 7.17
N ASN A 18 4.29 -11.89 6.80
CA ASN A 18 4.82 -13.10 6.18
C ASN A 18 4.05 -13.50 4.91
N ARG A 19 3.81 -12.50 4.03
CA ARG A 19 3.11 -12.69 2.76
C ARG A 19 3.96 -12.25 1.57
N LEU A 20 5.28 -12.29 1.70
CA LEU A 20 6.19 -11.86 0.63
C LEU A 20 5.90 -12.60 -0.68
N TYR A 21 5.64 -13.90 -0.60
CA TYR A 21 5.37 -14.69 -1.80
C TYR A 21 4.14 -14.21 -2.58
N GLN A 22 3.18 -13.59 -1.90
CA GLN A 22 2.00 -13.00 -2.54
C GLN A 22 2.28 -11.59 -3.03
N ILE A 23 2.84 -10.73 -2.16
CA ILE A 23 3.04 -9.32 -2.48
C ILE A 23 4.08 -9.14 -3.60
N LYS A 24 5.01 -10.06 -3.77
CA LYS A 24 5.97 -10.05 -4.87
C LYS A 24 5.29 -10.07 -6.24
N LYS A 25 4.13 -10.69 -6.31
CA LYS A 25 3.36 -10.79 -7.55
C LYS A 25 2.45 -9.59 -7.74
N THR A 26 1.79 -9.15 -6.67
CA THR A 26 0.72 -8.17 -6.77
C THR A 26 1.21 -6.73 -6.73
N LEU A 27 2.16 -6.40 -5.86
CA LEU A 27 2.58 -5.02 -5.66
C LEU A 27 3.21 -4.39 -6.91
N PRO A 28 4.16 -5.04 -7.58
CA PRO A 28 4.73 -4.45 -8.80
C PRO A 28 3.68 -4.18 -9.86
N GLN A 29 2.74 -5.11 -10.05
CA GLN A 29 1.68 -4.94 -11.04
C GLN A 29 0.72 -3.83 -10.62
N ASN A 30 0.34 -3.77 -9.36
CA ASN A 30 -0.55 -2.73 -8.86
C ASN A 30 0.06 -1.34 -9.00
N LEU A 31 1.35 -1.20 -8.69
CA LEU A 31 2.04 0.07 -8.87
C LEU A 31 2.09 0.49 -10.34
N GLU A 32 2.35 -0.46 -11.23
CA GLU A 32 2.40 -0.19 -12.66
C GLU A 32 1.04 0.17 -13.22
N ASP A 33 -0.01 -0.55 -12.83
CA ASP A 33 -1.37 -0.33 -13.31
C ASP A 33 -1.92 1.04 -12.91
N ASN A 34 -1.44 1.59 -11.78
CA ASN A 34 -1.92 2.87 -11.26
C ASN A 34 -0.92 4.01 -11.44
N ARG A 35 0.20 3.78 -12.10
CA ARG A 35 1.30 4.76 -12.18
C ARG A 35 0.85 6.08 -12.82
N ARG A 36 0.01 6.03 -13.83
CA ARG A 36 -0.51 7.25 -14.47
C ARG A 36 -1.41 8.08 -13.55
N LEU A 37 -1.87 7.49 -12.43
CA LEU A 37 -2.77 8.13 -11.48
C LEU A 37 -2.07 8.47 -10.16
N GLN A 38 -0.74 8.47 -10.13
CA GLN A 38 0.00 8.62 -8.87
C GLN A 38 -0.19 9.97 -8.20
N GLU A 39 -0.78 10.94 -8.87
CA GLU A 39 -1.14 12.22 -8.24
C GLU A 39 -2.37 12.09 -7.35
N ILE A 40 -3.22 11.09 -7.60
CA ILE A 40 -4.47 10.89 -6.84
C ILE A 40 -4.53 9.54 -6.16
N VAL A 41 -3.54 8.67 -6.38
CA VAL A 41 -3.49 7.32 -5.81
C VAL A 41 -2.19 7.15 -5.03
N GLU A 42 -2.28 6.63 -3.82
CA GLU A 42 -1.14 6.18 -3.04
C GLU A 42 -1.36 4.75 -2.58
N PHE A 43 -0.27 4.05 -2.31
CA PHE A 43 -0.29 2.73 -1.70
C PHE A 43 0.33 2.82 -0.31
N VAL A 44 -0.39 2.35 0.69
CA VAL A 44 0.09 2.32 2.07
C VAL A 44 0.24 0.86 2.48
N LEU A 45 1.47 0.41 2.67
CA LEU A 45 1.79 -0.96 3.06
C LEU A 45 2.28 -0.97 4.49
N VAL A 46 1.56 -1.66 5.36
CA VAL A 46 1.95 -1.82 6.76
C VAL A 46 2.41 -3.26 6.98
N ASP A 47 3.65 -3.42 7.40
CA ASP A 47 4.29 -4.69 7.66
C ASP A 47 4.34 -4.93 9.16
N PHE A 48 3.61 -5.94 9.62
CA PHE A 48 3.51 -6.27 11.03
C PHE A 48 4.54 -7.34 11.42
N GLY A 49 5.82 -6.99 11.32
CA GLY A 49 6.90 -7.83 11.80
C GLY A 49 7.20 -9.04 10.92
N SER A 50 7.07 -8.92 9.60
CA SER A 50 7.40 -10.01 8.69
C SER A 50 8.86 -10.44 8.83
N THR A 51 9.10 -11.75 8.81
CA THR A 51 10.44 -12.33 8.91
C THR A 51 10.88 -13.01 7.61
N ASP A 52 10.12 -12.85 6.54
CA ASP A 52 10.34 -13.51 5.26
C ASP A 52 11.13 -12.67 4.26
N GLY A 53 11.69 -11.52 4.69
CA GLY A 53 12.50 -10.66 3.83
C GLY A 53 11.72 -9.54 3.15
N LEU A 54 10.47 -9.30 3.54
CA LEU A 54 9.63 -8.27 2.93
C LEU A 54 10.29 -6.88 3.01
N ARG A 55 10.79 -6.51 4.18
CA ARG A 55 11.40 -5.18 4.39
C ARG A 55 12.56 -4.93 3.44
N LYS A 56 13.45 -5.93 3.30
CA LYS A 56 14.59 -5.81 2.39
C LYS A 56 14.13 -5.75 0.94
N TRP A 57 13.17 -6.57 0.56
CA TRP A 57 12.65 -6.58 -0.80
C TRP A 57 12.04 -5.24 -1.18
N ILE A 58 11.27 -4.63 -0.28
CA ILE A 58 10.67 -3.31 -0.50
C ILE A 58 11.76 -2.26 -0.68
N SER A 59 12.76 -2.22 0.22
CA SER A 59 13.80 -1.19 0.14
C SER A 59 14.72 -1.38 -1.06
N ASP A 60 14.91 -2.61 -1.54
CA ASP A 60 15.76 -2.87 -2.71
C ASP A 60 15.06 -2.54 -4.04
N ASN A 61 13.74 -2.63 -4.10
CA ASN A 61 13.01 -2.57 -5.38
C ASN A 61 12.16 -1.32 -5.56
N PHE A 62 11.81 -0.60 -4.50
CA PHE A 62 10.83 0.49 -4.58
C PHE A 62 11.33 1.80 -3.99
N LYS A 63 12.64 2.06 -4.07
CA LYS A 63 13.22 3.31 -3.53
C LYS A 63 12.61 4.55 -4.17
N HIS A 64 12.39 4.51 -5.48
CA HIS A 64 11.83 5.64 -6.21
C HIS A 64 10.39 5.91 -5.79
N GLU A 65 9.59 4.86 -5.70
CA GLU A 65 8.18 4.97 -5.32
C GLU A 65 8.02 5.48 -3.88
N ILE A 66 8.90 5.03 -2.98
CA ILE A 66 8.89 5.52 -1.60
C ILE A 66 9.30 6.98 -1.54
N ARG A 67 10.33 7.37 -2.29
CA ARG A 67 10.82 8.75 -2.31
C ARG A 67 9.77 9.72 -2.84
N SER A 68 9.02 9.31 -3.86
CA SER A 68 7.99 10.16 -4.45
C SER A 68 6.70 10.22 -3.60
N GLY A 69 6.54 9.31 -2.63
CA GLY A 69 5.33 9.23 -1.83
C GLY A 69 4.24 8.37 -2.44
N TYR A 70 4.48 7.78 -3.62
CA TYR A 70 3.51 6.89 -4.27
C TYR A 70 3.31 5.60 -3.47
N LEU A 71 4.39 5.06 -2.86
CA LEU A 71 4.34 3.92 -1.96
C LEU A 71 4.84 4.36 -0.59
N LYS A 72 4.01 4.14 0.44
CA LYS A 72 4.39 4.35 1.83
C LYS A 72 4.54 2.99 2.49
N TYR A 73 5.67 2.77 3.14
CA TYR A 73 5.96 1.51 3.82
C TYR A 73 6.23 1.78 5.29
N PHE A 74 5.49 1.08 6.14
CA PHE A 74 5.63 1.17 7.60
C PHE A 74 5.86 -0.22 8.17
N TYR A 75 6.89 -0.34 9.01
CA TYR A 75 7.23 -1.59 9.67
C TYR A 75 7.02 -1.43 11.16
N THR A 76 6.37 -2.41 11.80
CA THR A 76 6.20 -2.41 13.25
C THR A 76 6.23 -3.83 13.79
N GLU A 77 6.87 -4.01 14.95
CA GLU A 77 6.88 -5.28 15.68
C GLU A 77 5.97 -5.24 16.92
N GLU A 78 5.25 -4.13 17.11
CA GLU A 78 4.48 -3.91 18.33
C GLU A 78 3.29 -4.85 18.49
N MET A 79 2.81 -5.41 17.39
CA MET A 79 1.64 -6.28 17.43
C MET A 79 2.07 -7.72 17.74
N VAL A 80 1.81 -8.15 18.97
CA VAL A 80 2.16 -9.51 19.42
C VAL A 80 1.26 -10.54 18.73
N TYR A 81 -0.02 -10.20 18.55
CA TYR A 81 -0.99 -11.07 17.87
C TYR A 81 -1.51 -10.40 16.62
N TRP A 82 -1.54 -11.15 15.52
CA TRP A 82 -2.05 -10.66 14.26
C TRP A 82 -3.59 -10.69 14.26
N HIS A 83 -4.18 -9.51 14.13
CA HIS A 83 -5.63 -9.36 13.97
C HIS A 83 -5.87 -8.50 12.74
N ALA A 84 -6.48 -9.08 11.70
CA ALA A 84 -6.65 -8.41 10.42
C ALA A 84 -7.42 -7.08 10.55
N SER A 85 -8.43 -7.03 11.40
CA SER A 85 -9.22 -5.80 11.59
C SER A 85 -8.37 -4.67 12.20
N ILE A 86 -7.51 -4.99 13.17
CA ILE A 86 -6.63 -4.00 13.79
C ILE A 86 -5.58 -3.54 12.78
N ALA A 87 -5.02 -4.47 12.01
CA ALA A 87 -4.04 -4.15 10.98
C ALA A 87 -4.62 -3.20 9.92
N LYS A 88 -5.83 -3.47 9.46
CA LYS A 88 -6.50 -2.62 8.47
C LYS A 88 -6.77 -1.23 9.04
N ASN A 89 -7.21 -1.14 10.29
CA ASN A 89 -7.42 0.15 10.94
C ASN A 89 -6.12 0.95 11.05
N THR A 90 -5.01 0.29 11.36
CA THR A 90 -3.70 0.93 11.42
C THR A 90 -3.32 1.50 10.05
N ALA A 91 -3.50 0.72 8.98
CA ALA A 91 -3.23 1.19 7.64
C ALA A 91 -4.09 2.41 7.28
N HIS A 92 -5.37 2.39 7.65
CA HIS A 92 -6.27 3.52 7.42
C HIS A 92 -5.81 4.78 8.15
N MET A 93 -5.31 4.64 9.39
CA MET A 93 -4.81 5.79 10.15
C MET A 93 -3.58 6.42 9.50
N LEU A 94 -2.78 5.64 8.78
CA LEU A 94 -1.57 6.13 8.12
C LEU A 94 -1.85 6.68 6.72
N ALA A 95 -3.00 6.38 6.16
CA ALA A 95 -3.41 6.88 4.85
C ALA A 95 -3.81 8.36 4.93
N GLN A 96 -3.53 9.11 3.88
CA GLN A 96 -3.76 10.55 3.86
C GLN A 96 -4.82 11.00 2.85
N ASN A 97 -5.40 10.07 2.12
CA ASN A 97 -6.37 10.39 1.07
C ASN A 97 -7.81 10.17 1.56
N ASP A 98 -8.76 10.71 0.80
CA ASP A 98 -10.17 10.75 1.19
C ASP A 98 -10.84 9.38 1.08
N ILE A 99 -10.45 8.59 0.09
CA ILE A 99 -11.03 7.28 -0.17
C ILE A 99 -10.04 6.21 0.26
N LEU A 100 -10.44 5.36 1.20
CA LEU A 100 -9.60 4.31 1.74
C LEU A 100 -10.10 2.97 1.23
N VAL A 101 -9.25 2.24 0.53
CA VAL A 101 -9.59 0.92 -0.03
C VAL A 101 -8.68 -0.13 0.60
N ASN A 102 -9.29 -1.13 1.21
CA ASN A 102 -8.54 -2.30 1.70
C ASN A 102 -8.15 -3.16 0.52
N LEU A 103 -6.86 -3.46 0.39
CA LEU A 103 -6.34 -4.31 -0.66
C LEU A 103 -5.54 -5.44 -0.01
N ASP A 104 -5.97 -6.68 -0.21
CA ASP A 104 -5.25 -7.82 0.33
C ASP A 104 -3.95 -8.06 -0.44
N CYS A 105 -2.97 -8.71 0.21
CA CYS A 105 -1.65 -8.94 -0.39
C CYS A 105 -1.70 -9.71 -1.70
N ASP A 106 -2.75 -10.51 -1.92
CA ASP A 106 -2.90 -11.34 -3.11
C ASP A 106 -3.85 -10.74 -4.16
N ASN A 107 -4.32 -9.52 -3.94
CA ASN A 107 -5.30 -8.90 -4.83
C ASN A 107 -4.66 -7.87 -5.78
N TYR A 108 -5.30 -7.69 -6.93
CA TYR A 108 -4.94 -6.70 -7.93
C TYR A 108 -6.01 -5.63 -8.02
N THR A 109 -5.59 -4.38 -8.27
CA THR A 109 -6.53 -3.28 -8.47
C THR A 109 -7.19 -3.31 -9.85
N GLY A 110 -6.52 -3.98 -10.81
CA GLY A 110 -6.94 -3.95 -12.21
C GLY A 110 -6.30 -2.81 -12.98
N SER A 111 -6.35 -2.90 -14.31
CA SER A 111 -5.67 -1.96 -15.20
C SER A 111 -6.28 -0.56 -15.17
N ASN A 112 -7.47 -0.40 -14.61
CA ASN A 112 -8.15 0.89 -14.49
C ASN A 112 -8.07 1.46 -13.07
N GLY A 113 -7.13 0.97 -12.25
CA GLY A 113 -6.95 1.47 -10.89
C GLY A 113 -8.15 1.22 -9.99
N GLY A 114 -8.89 0.14 -10.22
CA GLY A 114 -10.06 -0.18 -9.41
C GLY A 114 -11.31 0.61 -9.76
N TRP A 115 -11.29 1.34 -10.86
CA TRP A 115 -12.46 2.10 -11.33
C TRP A 115 -13.46 1.24 -12.10
#